data_e0df3e08bb5419058e6c8db2530db958
#
_entry.id   e0df3e08bb5419058e6c8db2530db958
#
_cell.length_a   1.000
_cell.length_b   1.000
_cell.length_c   1.000
_cell.angle_alpha   90.00
_cell.angle_beta   90.00
_cell.angle_gamma   90.00
#
_symmetry.space_group_name_H-M   'P 1'
#
loop_
_entity.id
_entity.type
_entity.pdbx_description
1 polymer ?
#
loop_
_entity_poly.entity_id
_entity_poly.type
_entity_poly.pdbx_seq_one_letter_code
_entity_poly.pdbx_strand_id
1 'polypeptide(L)'
;MTHTCVLTWLAEKYTMYLNMRKGVGFMEAISREDALALLKKYNKDPFHLQHAFTVEAVMKWFAKEMGYGDDADYWGIVGLLHDIDFELYPTEHCVKAPELLREGGVGEDIIHAVVSHGYGITIGNGTTLDTKPEHTMEKVLFAVDELTGLIGAAALMRPSKSTKDMELKSLKKKYKSKGFAAGCSREVIERGAEQLGWELDKLLTLTLQAMAATEDELRREIEN
;
A
#
# COMPACT_ATOMS: atom_id res chain seq x y z
N MET A 1 32.99 4.74 24.33
CA MET A 1 32.25 5.67 23.44
C MET A 1 30.89 5.87 24.04
N THR A 2 30.59 7.05 24.55
CA THR A 2 29.50 7.34 25.45
C THR A 2 28.16 7.45 24.75
N HIS A 3 27.09 6.98 25.38
CA HIS A 3 25.68 7.03 24.90
C HIS A 3 25.25 8.42 24.40
N THR A 4 25.89 9.48 24.84
CA THR A 4 25.65 10.87 24.42
C THR A 4 25.99 11.14 22.94
N CYS A 5 26.98 10.46 22.38
CA CYS A 5 27.41 10.68 20.99
C CYS A 5 26.43 10.10 19.94
N VAL A 6 25.70 9.04 20.29
CA VAL A 6 24.71 8.41 19.40
C VAL A 6 23.42 9.24 19.33
N LEU A 7 23.00 9.79 20.47
CA LEU A 7 21.80 10.64 20.54
C LEU A 7 22.00 11.98 19.83
N THR A 8 23.18 12.59 19.93
CA THR A 8 23.51 13.81 19.17
C THR A 8 23.57 13.55 17.67
N TRP A 9 24.17 12.45 17.23
CA TRP A 9 24.24 12.10 15.81
C TRP A 9 22.84 11.80 15.19
N LEU A 10 21.96 11.15 15.94
CA LEU A 10 20.56 10.93 15.54
C LEU A 10 19.77 12.24 15.50
N ALA A 11 19.96 13.13 16.47
CA ALA A 11 19.31 14.44 16.50
C ALA A 11 19.80 15.33 15.34
N GLU A 12 21.09 15.30 15.01
CA GLU A 12 21.64 16.04 13.87
C GLU A 12 21.13 15.51 12.52
N LYS A 13 21.04 14.19 12.35
CA LYS A 13 20.43 13.59 11.17
C LYS A 13 18.94 13.91 11.06
N TYR A 14 18.21 13.87 12.16
CA TYR A 14 16.80 14.25 12.20
C TYR A 14 16.58 15.73 11.88
N THR A 15 17.43 16.61 12.43
CA THR A 15 17.42 18.05 12.12
C THR A 15 17.82 18.33 10.67
N MET A 16 18.78 17.59 10.13
CA MET A 16 19.17 17.67 8.72
C MET A 16 18.04 17.17 7.79
N TYR A 17 17.37 16.10 8.15
CA TYR A 17 16.18 15.59 7.49
C TYR A 17 15.02 16.61 7.53
N LEU A 18 14.75 17.23 8.67
CA LEU A 18 13.77 18.31 8.81
C LEU A 18 14.15 19.57 8.01
N ASN A 19 15.44 19.89 7.92
CA ASN A 19 15.92 21.05 7.17
C ASN A 19 15.95 20.78 5.65
N MET A 20 16.22 19.56 5.21
CA MET A 20 16.03 19.13 3.83
C MET A 20 14.54 19.20 3.43
N ARG A 21 13.65 18.84 4.34
CA ARG A 21 12.20 19.06 4.16
C ARG A 21 11.83 20.56 4.01
N LYS A 22 12.53 21.47 4.67
CA LYS A 22 12.26 22.92 4.61
C LYS A 22 12.91 23.65 3.41
N GLY A 23 13.86 23.01 2.73
CA GLY A 23 14.62 23.63 1.61
C GLY A 23 14.11 23.28 0.21
N VAL A 24 13.25 22.29 0.07
CA VAL A 24 12.50 21.99 -1.16
C VAL A 24 11.11 22.57 -0.92
N GLY A 25 10.69 23.56 -1.70
CA GLY A 25 9.35 24.12 -1.60
C GLY A 25 8.34 22.97 -1.65
N PHE A 26 7.78 22.64 -0.48
CA PHE A 26 6.73 21.63 -0.38
C PHE A 26 5.57 22.12 -1.25
N MET A 27 5.29 21.44 -2.34
CA MET A 27 3.92 21.35 -2.79
C MET A 27 3.16 20.70 -1.63
N GLU A 28 2.18 21.41 -1.10
CA GLU A 28 1.33 20.92 -0.02
C GLU A 28 0.85 19.52 -0.43
N ALA A 29 1.09 18.51 0.41
CA ALA A 29 0.70 17.15 0.08
C ALA A 29 -0.81 17.15 -0.23
N ILE A 30 -1.22 16.50 -1.31
CA ILE A 30 -2.63 16.41 -1.69
C ILE A 30 -3.46 15.98 -0.47
N SER A 31 -4.58 16.66 -0.23
CA SER A 31 -5.47 16.26 0.86
C SER A 31 -6.10 14.89 0.56
N ARG A 32 -6.51 14.14 1.61
CA ARG A 32 -7.23 12.88 1.40
C ARG A 32 -8.53 13.09 0.62
N GLU A 33 -9.22 14.21 0.84
CA GLU A 33 -10.46 14.54 0.13
C GLU A 33 -10.20 14.71 -1.38
N ASP A 34 -9.17 15.46 -1.75
CA ASP A 34 -8.78 15.65 -3.14
C ASP A 34 -8.27 14.36 -3.78
N ALA A 35 -7.50 13.56 -3.03
CA ALA A 35 -7.03 12.25 -3.49
C ALA A 35 -8.21 11.29 -3.77
N LEU A 36 -9.21 11.27 -2.90
CA LEU A 36 -10.43 10.48 -3.09
C LEU A 36 -11.26 10.99 -4.28
N ALA A 37 -11.37 12.29 -4.45
CA ALA A 37 -12.04 12.88 -5.62
C ALA A 37 -11.32 12.51 -6.91
N LEU A 38 -9.98 12.53 -6.91
CA LEU A 38 -9.15 12.12 -8.02
C LEU A 38 -9.31 10.62 -8.33
N LEU A 39 -9.26 9.75 -7.32
CA LEU A 39 -9.50 8.31 -7.48
C LEU A 39 -10.88 8.07 -8.10
N LYS A 40 -11.93 8.68 -7.54
CA LYS A 40 -13.31 8.53 -8.02
C LYS A 40 -13.53 9.12 -9.43
N LYS A 41 -12.64 9.92 -9.97
CA LYS A 41 -12.68 10.38 -11.37
C LYS A 41 -12.42 9.21 -12.32
N TYR A 42 -11.49 8.32 -11.98
CA TYR A 42 -11.01 7.23 -12.85
C TYR A 42 -11.51 5.84 -12.46
N ASN A 43 -11.95 5.65 -11.21
CA ASN A 43 -12.43 4.38 -10.66
C ASN A 43 -13.89 4.53 -10.20
N LYS A 44 -14.77 3.67 -10.75
CA LYS A 44 -16.21 3.66 -10.49
C LYS A 44 -16.70 2.30 -9.95
N ASP A 45 -15.97 1.24 -10.27
CA ASP A 45 -16.32 -0.11 -9.82
C ASP A 45 -16.21 -0.19 -8.28
N PRO A 46 -17.28 -0.61 -7.59
CA PRO A 46 -17.25 -0.76 -6.13
C PRO A 46 -16.12 -1.67 -5.63
N PHE A 47 -15.74 -2.67 -6.40
CA PHE A 47 -14.65 -3.58 -6.05
C PHE A 47 -13.29 -2.85 -6.03
N HIS A 48 -13.00 -2.04 -7.06
CA HIS A 48 -11.76 -1.27 -7.11
C HIS A 48 -11.71 -0.21 -6.02
N LEU A 49 -12.82 0.50 -5.77
CA LEU A 49 -12.91 1.46 -4.66
C LEU A 49 -12.72 0.78 -3.29
N GLN A 50 -13.34 -0.39 -3.08
CA GLN A 50 -13.15 -1.16 -1.85
C GLN A 50 -11.70 -1.59 -1.67
N HIS A 51 -11.03 -2.02 -2.75
CA HIS A 51 -9.62 -2.38 -2.70
C HIS A 51 -8.75 -1.17 -2.32
N ALA A 52 -8.94 -0.04 -2.97
CA ALA A 52 -8.22 1.20 -2.67
C ALA A 52 -8.38 1.63 -1.21
N PHE A 53 -9.60 1.61 -0.66
CA PHE A 53 -9.86 1.91 0.75
C PHE A 53 -9.22 0.88 1.69
N THR A 54 -9.20 -0.40 1.29
CA THR A 54 -8.56 -1.46 2.08
C THR A 54 -7.05 -1.22 2.16
N VAL A 55 -6.40 -0.93 1.03
CA VAL A 55 -4.96 -0.66 0.99
C VAL A 55 -4.63 0.63 1.74
N GLU A 56 -5.43 1.71 1.60
CA GLU A 56 -5.30 2.93 2.40
C GLU A 56 -5.27 2.62 3.91
N ALA A 57 -6.28 1.90 4.40
CA ALA A 57 -6.42 1.58 5.81
C ALA A 57 -5.27 0.69 6.32
N VAL A 58 -4.86 -0.30 5.54
CA VAL A 58 -3.73 -1.19 5.85
C VAL A 58 -2.42 -0.39 5.89
N MET A 59 -2.17 0.51 4.94
CA MET A 59 -0.98 1.36 4.92
C MET A 59 -0.92 2.28 6.13
N LYS A 60 -2.03 2.91 6.53
CA LYS A 60 -2.11 3.72 7.76
C LYS A 60 -1.82 2.90 9.01
N TRP A 61 -2.32 1.67 9.06
CA TRP A 61 -2.06 0.76 10.16
C TRP A 61 -0.57 0.40 10.25
N PHE A 62 0.05 0.03 9.13
CA PHE A 62 1.48 -0.29 9.08
C PHE A 62 2.36 0.90 9.45
N ALA A 63 2.03 2.11 9.00
CA ALA A 63 2.76 3.32 9.39
C ALA A 63 2.80 3.47 10.92
N LYS A 64 1.67 3.32 11.60
CA LYS A 64 1.57 3.40 13.06
C LYS A 64 2.35 2.28 13.74
N GLU A 65 2.18 1.05 13.31
CA GLU A 65 2.80 -0.14 13.90
C GLU A 65 4.33 -0.13 13.75
N MET A 66 4.84 0.46 12.67
CA MET A 66 6.28 0.54 12.38
C MET A 66 6.94 1.82 12.91
N GLY A 67 6.21 2.67 13.66
CA GLY A 67 6.76 3.88 14.26
C GLY A 67 6.77 5.11 13.35
N TYR A 68 6.04 5.09 12.23
CA TYR A 68 5.84 6.21 11.31
C TYR A 68 4.44 6.84 11.49
N GLY A 69 3.91 6.86 12.72
CA GLY A 69 2.55 7.31 12.99
C GLY A 69 2.24 8.73 12.51
N ASP A 70 3.23 9.63 12.56
CA ASP A 70 3.11 11.01 12.07
C ASP A 70 2.93 11.10 10.54
N ASP A 71 3.38 10.08 9.80
CA ASP A 71 3.26 9.98 8.35
C ASP A 71 2.10 9.08 7.92
N ALA A 72 1.24 8.63 8.83
CA ALA A 72 0.21 7.62 8.54
C ALA A 72 -0.78 8.08 7.45
N ASP A 73 -1.17 9.35 7.44
CA ASP A 73 -2.06 9.88 6.40
C ASP A 73 -1.38 9.93 5.03
N TYR A 74 -0.09 10.26 4.98
CA TYR A 74 0.70 10.21 3.75
C TYR A 74 0.78 8.77 3.19
N TRP A 75 1.08 7.77 4.05
CA TRP A 75 1.06 6.36 3.65
C TRP A 75 -0.32 5.94 3.14
N GLY A 76 -1.37 6.42 3.80
CA GLY A 76 -2.75 6.18 3.39
C GLY A 76 -3.07 6.73 2.01
N ILE A 77 -2.66 7.97 1.70
CA ILE A 77 -2.88 8.58 0.38
C ILE A 77 -2.19 7.78 -0.71
N VAL A 78 -0.97 7.32 -0.48
CA VAL A 78 -0.26 6.45 -1.44
C VAL A 78 -1.03 5.15 -1.67
N GLY A 79 -1.51 4.51 -0.58
CA GLY A 79 -2.35 3.31 -0.67
C GLY A 79 -3.69 3.54 -1.36
N LEU A 80 -4.31 4.71 -1.15
CA LEU A 80 -5.57 5.08 -1.81
C LEU A 80 -5.42 5.24 -3.33
N LEU A 81 -4.28 5.75 -3.77
CA LEU A 81 -4.04 6.11 -5.17
C LEU A 81 -3.27 5.05 -5.97
N HIS A 82 -2.82 3.94 -5.35
CA HIS A 82 -1.89 3.01 -6.00
C HIS A 82 -2.41 2.44 -7.32
N ASP A 83 -3.69 2.12 -7.39
CA ASP A 83 -4.37 1.52 -8.54
C ASP A 83 -5.20 2.54 -9.36
N ILE A 84 -4.85 3.82 -9.33
CA ILE A 84 -5.65 4.88 -9.98
C ILE A 84 -5.94 4.63 -11.46
N ASP A 85 -5.06 3.94 -12.17
CA ASP A 85 -5.15 3.67 -13.60
C ASP A 85 -5.72 2.28 -13.92
N PHE A 86 -5.85 1.38 -12.92
CA PHE A 86 -6.12 -0.03 -13.16
C PHE A 86 -7.48 -0.28 -13.84
N GLU A 87 -8.53 0.44 -13.47
CA GLU A 87 -9.87 0.23 -14.04
C GLU A 87 -9.94 0.60 -15.53
N LEU A 88 -9.33 1.72 -15.91
CA LEU A 88 -9.42 2.23 -17.28
C LEU A 88 -8.27 1.76 -18.18
N TYR A 89 -7.12 1.45 -17.60
CA TYR A 89 -5.90 1.11 -18.33
C TYR A 89 -5.22 -0.18 -17.81
N PRO A 90 -5.95 -1.31 -17.66
CA PRO A 90 -5.40 -2.52 -17.03
C PRO A 90 -4.17 -3.09 -17.77
N THR A 91 -4.04 -2.83 -19.07
CA THR A 91 -2.87 -3.26 -19.87
C THR A 91 -1.71 -2.28 -19.84
N GLU A 92 -1.90 -1.11 -19.25
CA GLU A 92 -0.91 -0.04 -19.07
C GLU A 92 -0.79 0.37 -17.59
N HIS A 93 -1.17 -0.54 -16.69
CA HIS A 93 -1.12 -0.34 -15.24
C HIS A 93 0.28 0.10 -14.79
N CYS A 94 0.35 1.06 -13.86
CA CYS A 94 1.52 1.80 -13.41
C CYS A 94 2.21 2.68 -14.48
N VAL A 95 1.91 2.51 -15.77
CA VAL A 95 2.43 3.37 -16.85
C VAL A 95 1.57 4.60 -17.04
N LYS A 96 0.24 4.46 -16.90
CA LYS A 96 -0.70 5.59 -16.97
C LYS A 96 -0.84 6.35 -15.66
N ALA A 97 -0.58 5.74 -14.53
CA ALA A 97 -0.70 6.37 -13.22
C ALA A 97 0.03 7.72 -13.10
N PRO A 98 1.30 7.89 -13.57
CA PRO A 98 1.99 9.18 -13.49
C PRO A 98 1.27 10.34 -14.20
N GLU A 99 0.67 10.07 -15.36
CA GLU A 99 -0.08 11.08 -16.11
C GLU A 99 -1.31 11.54 -15.33
N LEU A 100 -2.11 10.56 -14.85
CA LEU A 100 -3.35 10.83 -14.13
C LEU A 100 -3.09 11.53 -12.78
N LEU A 101 -2.02 11.13 -12.08
CA LEU A 101 -1.63 11.74 -10.81
C LEU A 101 -1.13 13.17 -10.99
N ARG A 102 -0.31 13.46 -12.01
CA ARG A 102 0.14 14.83 -12.32
C ARG A 102 -1.01 15.73 -12.70
N GLU A 103 -1.98 15.26 -13.48
CA GLU A 103 -3.20 16.01 -13.78
C GLU A 103 -3.99 16.37 -12.51
N GLY A 104 -3.93 15.53 -11.47
CA GLY A 104 -4.51 15.77 -10.16
C GLY A 104 -3.66 16.64 -9.24
N GLY A 105 -2.48 17.12 -9.68
CA GLY A 105 -1.58 17.94 -8.86
C GLY A 105 -0.80 17.15 -7.80
N VAL A 106 -0.70 15.81 -7.95
CA VAL A 106 0.02 14.94 -7.02
C VAL A 106 1.53 15.10 -7.20
N GLY A 107 2.28 15.13 -6.08
CA GLY A 107 3.74 15.28 -6.07
C GLY A 107 4.48 14.05 -6.58
N GLU A 108 5.69 14.26 -7.13
CA GLU A 108 6.49 13.19 -7.75
C GLU A 108 6.92 12.10 -6.75
N ASP A 109 7.01 12.42 -5.46
CA ASP A 109 7.28 11.47 -4.38
C ASP A 109 6.14 10.43 -4.21
N ILE A 110 4.88 10.90 -4.25
CA ILE A 110 3.72 10.01 -4.24
C ILE A 110 3.64 9.23 -5.55
N ILE A 111 3.90 9.87 -6.69
CA ILE A 111 3.90 9.22 -8.01
C ILE A 111 4.93 8.08 -8.04
N HIS A 112 6.17 8.32 -7.58
CA HIS A 112 7.18 7.28 -7.48
C HIS A 112 6.72 6.11 -6.60
N ALA A 113 6.18 6.44 -5.42
CA ALA A 113 5.69 5.43 -4.49
C ALA A 113 4.56 4.57 -5.09
N VAL A 114 3.60 5.22 -5.75
CA VAL A 114 2.51 4.54 -6.47
C VAL A 114 3.08 3.62 -7.55
N VAL A 115 3.92 4.11 -8.45
CA VAL A 115 4.46 3.30 -9.56
C VAL A 115 5.32 2.15 -9.07
N SER A 116 6.01 2.32 -7.95
CA SER A 116 6.94 1.31 -7.42
C SER A 116 6.27 0.00 -6.99
N HIS A 117 4.94 0.00 -6.71
CA HIS A 117 4.24 -1.26 -6.38
C HIS A 117 4.17 -2.24 -7.58
N GLY A 118 4.29 -1.72 -8.81
CA GLY A 118 4.35 -2.54 -10.03
C GLY A 118 5.74 -3.12 -10.34
N TYR A 119 6.76 -2.91 -9.51
CA TYR A 119 8.13 -3.32 -9.79
C TYR A 119 8.27 -4.79 -10.19
N GLY A 120 8.84 -5.02 -11.39
CA GLY A 120 9.08 -6.35 -11.94
C GLY A 120 7.85 -7.04 -12.54
N ILE A 121 6.69 -6.36 -12.60
CA ILE A 121 5.50 -6.85 -13.30
C ILE A 121 5.66 -6.57 -14.79
N THR A 122 5.31 -7.55 -15.63
CA THR A 122 5.24 -7.38 -17.09
C THR A 122 3.80 -7.09 -17.47
N ILE A 123 3.56 -5.90 -18.04
CA ILE A 123 2.24 -5.44 -18.45
C ILE A 123 1.88 -5.87 -19.89
N GLY A 124 0.64 -5.61 -20.31
CA GLY A 124 0.03 -6.16 -21.52
C GLY A 124 0.78 -5.92 -22.83
N ASN A 125 1.61 -4.89 -22.93
CA ASN A 125 2.44 -4.60 -24.09
C ASN A 125 3.83 -5.29 -24.07
N GLY A 126 4.11 -6.11 -23.03
CA GLY A 126 5.39 -6.80 -22.83
C GLY A 126 6.46 -5.96 -22.10
N THR A 127 6.13 -4.75 -21.65
CA THR A 127 7.04 -3.91 -20.85
C THR A 127 7.12 -4.44 -19.42
N THR A 128 8.32 -4.62 -18.90
CA THR A 128 8.53 -4.89 -17.47
C THR A 128 8.78 -3.58 -16.73
N LEU A 129 8.03 -3.35 -15.66
CA LEU A 129 8.16 -2.16 -14.82
C LEU A 129 9.42 -2.25 -13.98
N ASP A 130 10.23 -1.18 -13.95
CA ASP A 130 11.56 -1.15 -13.33
C ASP A 130 11.72 -0.15 -12.18
N THR A 131 10.65 0.60 -11.84
CA THR A 131 10.64 1.51 -10.70
C THR A 131 10.66 0.74 -9.39
N LYS A 132 11.79 0.75 -8.70
CA LYS A 132 11.98 -0.04 -7.47
C LYS A 132 11.38 0.64 -6.25
N PRO A 133 10.79 -0.13 -5.33
CA PRO A 133 10.51 0.34 -3.98
C PRO A 133 11.81 0.66 -3.22
N GLU A 134 12.03 1.93 -2.88
CA GLU A 134 13.25 2.39 -2.19
C GLU A 134 13.00 2.58 -0.69
N HIS A 135 11.89 3.26 -0.35
CA HIS A 135 11.52 3.58 1.01
C HIS A 135 10.73 2.45 1.71
N THR A 136 10.73 2.46 3.03
CA THR A 136 9.98 1.46 3.81
C THR A 136 8.49 1.44 3.46
N MET A 137 7.89 2.60 3.26
CA MET A 137 6.49 2.74 2.84
C MET A 137 6.22 2.01 1.51
N GLU A 138 7.04 2.25 0.50
CA GLU A 138 6.93 1.63 -0.82
C GLU A 138 7.07 0.11 -0.77
N LYS A 139 8.02 -0.39 0.06
CA LYS A 139 8.19 -1.83 0.29
C LYS A 139 6.99 -2.45 0.99
N VAL A 140 6.35 -1.71 1.91
CA VAL A 140 5.11 -2.15 2.55
C VAL A 140 3.99 -2.20 1.52
N LEU A 141 3.78 -1.15 0.73
CA LEU A 141 2.77 -1.15 -0.33
C LEU A 141 2.96 -2.35 -1.28
N PHE A 142 4.17 -2.52 -1.83
CA PHE A 142 4.52 -3.65 -2.70
C PHE A 142 4.20 -5.02 -2.08
N ALA A 143 4.41 -5.16 -0.76
CA ALA A 143 4.22 -6.42 -0.06
C ALA A 143 2.76 -6.73 0.28
N VAL A 144 1.93 -5.69 0.54
CA VAL A 144 0.58 -5.87 1.08
C VAL A 144 -0.51 -5.80 0.02
N ASP A 145 -0.28 -5.14 -1.09
CA ASP A 145 -1.28 -4.92 -2.14
C ASP A 145 -1.94 -6.24 -2.58
N GLU A 146 -1.24 -7.11 -3.24
CA GLU A 146 -1.73 -8.43 -3.67
C GLU A 146 -2.23 -9.30 -2.50
N LEU A 147 -1.62 -9.14 -1.33
CA LEU A 147 -1.99 -9.89 -0.14
C LEU A 147 -3.33 -9.44 0.43
N THR A 148 -3.66 -8.15 0.38
CA THR A 148 -4.97 -7.64 0.81
C THR A 148 -6.10 -8.21 -0.04
N GLY A 149 -5.89 -8.31 -1.36
CA GLY A 149 -6.83 -8.95 -2.28
C GLY A 149 -7.04 -10.44 -1.94
N LEU A 150 -5.97 -11.17 -1.66
CA LEU A 150 -6.04 -12.58 -1.26
C LEU A 150 -6.77 -12.76 0.07
N ILE A 151 -6.48 -11.96 1.08
CA ILE A 151 -7.14 -12.01 2.40
C ILE A 151 -8.62 -11.63 2.26
N GLY A 152 -8.94 -10.59 1.50
CA GLY A 152 -10.31 -10.18 1.21
C GLY A 152 -11.12 -11.30 0.55
N ALA A 153 -10.57 -11.94 -0.48
CA ALA A 153 -11.20 -13.10 -1.10
C ALA A 153 -11.40 -14.26 -0.11
N ALA A 154 -10.45 -14.49 0.80
CA ALA A 154 -10.59 -15.51 1.83
C ALA A 154 -11.68 -15.16 2.85
N ALA A 155 -11.81 -13.90 3.23
CA ALA A 155 -12.86 -13.41 4.12
C ALA A 155 -14.25 -13.61 3.52
N LEU A 156 -14.44 -13.25 2.24
CA LEU A 156 -15.73 -13.39 1.53
C LEU A 156 -16.23 -14.84 1.48
N MET A 157 -15.36 -15.84 1.53
CA MET A 157 -15.75 -17.26 1.56
C MET A 157 -16.14 -17.76 2.96
N ARG A 158 -15.97 -16.95 3.99
CA ARG A 158 -16.35 -17.29 5.37
C ARG A 158 -17.83 -16.98 5.61
N PRO A 159 -18.52 -17.71 6.49
CA PRO A 159 -19.90 -17.37 6.88
C PRO A 159 -20.01 -15.94 7.45
N SER A 160 -18.99 -15.50 8.22
CA SER A 160 -18.90 -14.15 8.79
C SER A 160 -18.64 -13.05 7.76
N LYS A 161 -18.08 -13.40 6.60
CA LYS A 161 -17.51 -12.46 5.61
C LYS A 161 -16.57 -11.44 6.25
N SER A 162 -15.79 -11.86 7.24
CA SER A 162 -14.95 -11.01 8.08
C SER A 162 -13.54 -11.58 8.19
N THR A 163 -12.58 -10.67 8.33
CA THR A 163 -11.18 -10.99 8.65
C THR A 163 -10.96 -11.20 10.14
N LYS A 164 -11.83 -10.69 10.99
CA LYS A 164 -11.68 -10.67 12.47
C LYS A 164 -11.65 -12.05 13.10
N ASP A 165 -12.37 -13.01 12.54
CA ASP A 165 -12.40 -14.40 13.02
C ASP A 165 -11.51 -15.33 12.18
N MET A 166 -10.66 -14.77 11.30
CA MET A 166 -9.76 -15.54 10.44
C MET A 166 -8.46 -15.84 11.16
N GLU A 167 -8.16 -17.13 11.31
CA GLU A 167 -6.88 -17.60 11.85
C GLU A 167 -5.81 -17.68 10.77
N LEU A 168 -4.55 -17.38 11.12
CA LEU A 168 -3.39 -17.51 10.23
C LEU A 168 -3.32 -18.89 9.56
N LYS A 169 -3.64 -19.97 10.30
CA LYS A 169 -3.65 -21.34 9.75
C LYS A 169 -4.63 -21.48 8.57
N SER A 170 -5.79 -20.84 8.68
CA SER A 170 -6.80 -20.84 7.62
C SER A 170 -6.32 -20.04 6.41
N LEU A 171 -5.75 -18.86 6.64
CA LEU A 171 -5.17 -18.01 5.58
C LEU A 171 -4.03 -18.75 4.85
N LYS A 172 -3.10 -19.38 5.58
CA LYS A 172 -1.99 -20.18 4.99
C LYS A 172 -2.50 -21.32 4.10
N LYS A 173 -3.61 -21.95 4.46
CA LYS A 173 -4.24 -22.99 3.60
C LYS A 173 -4.74 -22.39 2.28
N LYS A 174 -5.36 -21.22 2.32
CA LYS A 174 -5.82 -20.49 1.14
C LYS A 174 -4.64 -20.00 0.29
N TYR A 175 -3.62 -19.42 0.91
CA TYR A 175 -2.39 -18.97 0.27
C TYR A 175 -1.71 -20.07 -0.55
N LYS A 176 -1.60 -21.29 0.00
CA LYS A 176 -1.01 -22.44 -0.69
C LYS A 176 -1.86 -23.01 -1.83
N SER A 177 -3.13 -22.67 -1.90
CA SER A 177 -4.03 -23.13 -2.95
C SER A 177 -3.85 -22.26 -4.22
N LYS A 178 -3.12 -22.78 -5.21
CA LYS A 178 -2.78 -22.04 -6.44
C LYS A 178 -4.01 -21.54 -7.24
N GLY A 179 -5.13 -22.26 -7.18
CA GLY A 179 -6.37 -21.87 -7.87
C GLY A 179 -7.21 -20.85 -7.07
N PHE A 180 -6.88 -20.62 -5.81
CA PHE A 180 -7.60 -19.65 -4.98
C PHE A 180 -7.01 -18.25 -5.18
N ALA A 181 -7.86 -17.25 -5.44
CA ALA A 181 -7.46 -15.87 -5.73
C ALA A 181 -6.26 -15.85 -6.72
N ALA A 182 -6.43 -16.48 -7.87
CA ALA A 182 -5.36 -16.71 -8.85
C ALA A 182 -4.83 -15.39 -9.45
N GLY A 183 -5.61 -14.30 -9.38
CA GLY A 183 -5.18 -12.96 -9.77
C GLY A 183 -4.16 -12.35 -8.79
N CYS A 184 -4.10 -12.83 -7.53
CA CYS A 184 -3.13 -12.32 -6.55
C CYS A 184 -1.81 -13.08 -6.67
N SER A 185 -0.74 -12.40 -7.05
CA SER A 185 0.58 -12.98 -7.29
C SER A 185 1.30 -13.37 -6.00
N ARG A 186 1.49 -14.69 -5.78
CA ARG A 186 2.28 -15.18 -4.63
C ARG A 186 3.73 -14.80 -4.74
N GLU A 187 4.27 -14.73 -5.95
CA GLU A 187 5.64 -14.30 -6.20
C GLU A 187 5.86 -12.84 -5.75
N VAL A 188 4.93 -11.93 -6.07
CA VAL A 188 4.99 -10.53 -5.61
C VAL A 188 4.94 -10.47 -4.08
N ILE A 189 4.03 -11.21 -3.45
CA ILE A 189 3.90 -11.27 -1.99
C ILE A 189 5.20 -11.78 -1.33
N GLU A 190 5.80 -12.85 -1.85
CA GLU A 190 7.06 -13.42 -1.34
C GLU A 190 8.22 -12.44 -1.51
N ARG A 191 8.37 -11.83 -2.68
CA ARG A 191 9.36 -10.77 -2.94
C ARG A 191 9.16 -9.57 -2.02
N GLY A 192 7.92 -9.20 -1.73
CA GLY A 192 7.59 -8.12 -0.78
C GLY A 192 8.07 -8.45 0.64
N ALA A 193 7.85 -9.67 1.11
CA ALA A 193 8.38 -10.12 2.40
C ALA A 193 9.92 -10.04 2.42
N GLU A 194 10.59 -10.52 1.36
CA GLU A 194 12.05 -10.46 1.22
C GLU A 194 12.59 -9.02 1.25
N GLN A 195 11.95 -8.09 0.53
CA GLN A 195 12.35 -6.67 0.51
C GLN A 195 12.24 -6.00 1.88
N LEU A 196 11.30 -6.45 2.71
CA LEU A 196 11.12 -6.00 4.09
C LEU A 196 12.06 -6.73 5.07
N GLY A 197 12.78 -7.76 4.63
CA GLY A 197 13.57 -8.64 5.50
C GLY A 197 12.69 -9.45 6.46
N TRP A 198 11.49 -9.82 6.04
CA TRP A 198 10.51 -10.54 6.86
C TRP A 198 10.30 -11.95 6.34
N GLU A 199 10.06 -12.87 7.29
CA GLU A 199 9.49 -14.16 6.97
C GLU A 199 8.06 -13.98 6.43
N LEU A 200 7.67 -14.80 5.45
CA LEU A 200 6.32 -14.77 4.88
C LEU A 200 5.22 -14.87 5.94
N ASP A 201 5.39 -15.72 6.95
CA ASP A 201 4.42 -15.87 8.03
C ASP A 201 4.21 -14.57 8.82
N LYS A 202 5.26 -13.76 8.98
CA LYS A 202 5.17 -12.43 9.61
C LYS A 202 4.35 -11.50 8.75
N LEU A 203 4.60 -11.44 7.45
CA LEU A 203 3.84 -10.59 6.52
C LEU A 203 2.36 -10.99 6.52
N LEU A 204 2.05 -12.28 6.36
CA LEU A 204 0.67 -12.79 6.41
C LEU A 204 -0.03 -12.43 7.72
N THR A 205 0.67 -12.57 8.86
CA THR A 205 0.10 -12.28 10.18
C THR A 205 -0.20 -10.80 10.33
N LEU A 206 0.76 -9.91 10.03
CA LEU A 206 0.59 -8.48 10.22
C LEU A 206 -0.45 -7.90 9.27
N THR A 207 -0.49 -8.34 8.02
CA THR A 207 -1.51 -7.86 7.06
C THR A 207 -2.91 -8.33 7.46
N LEU A 208 -3.06 -9.57 7.95
CA LEU A 208 -4.34 -10.04 8.49
C LEU A 208 -4.78 -9.23 9.72
N GLN A 209 -3.86 -8.91 10.62
CA GLN A 209 -4.13 -8.07 11.79
C GLN A 209 -4.54 -6.65 11.39
N ALA A 210 -3.83 -6.05 10.42
CA ALA A 210 -4.16 -4.74 9.89
C ALA A 210 -5.59 -4.71 9.32
N MET A 211 -5.93 -5.67 8.46
CA MET A 211 -7.28 -5.76 7.88
C MET A 211 -8.35 -6.01 8.94
N ALA A 212 -8.09 -6.85 9.94
CA ALA A 212 -9.04 -7.10 11.03
C ALA A 212 -9.25 -5.86 11.92
N ALA A 213 -8.19 -5.11 12.18
CA ALA A 213 -8.24 -3.91 13.02
C ALA A 213 -8.99 -2.75 12.34
N THR A 214 -8.93 -2.67 11.00
CA THR A 214 -9.51 -1.57 10.22
C THR A 214 -10.88 -1.91 9.60
N GLU A 215 -11.35 -3.15 9.71
CA GLU A 215 -12.56 -3.64 9.03
C GLU A 215 -13.83 -2.83 9.33
N ASP A 216 -14.06 -2.43 10.60
CA ASP A 216 -15.28 -1.67 10.94
C ASP A 216 -15.26 -0.24 10.40
N GLU A 217 -14.08 0.37 10.34
CA GLU A 217 -13.91 1.70 9.75
C GLU A 217 -14.14 1.64 8.24
N LEU A 218 -13.53 0.67 7.59
CA LEU A 218 -13.70 0.41 6.16
C LEU A 218 -15.17 0.16 5.78
N ARG A 219 -15.90 -0.66 6.53
CA ARG A 219 -17.31 -0.91 6.27
C ARG A 219 -18.15 0.37 6.32
N ARG A 220 -17.93 1.22 7.33
CA ARG A 220 -18.64 2.50 7.45
C ARG A 220 -18.36 3.45 6.31
N GLU A 221 -17.13 3.41 5.77
CA GLU A 221 -16.74 4.27 4.64
C GLU A 221 -17.37 3.82 3.31
N ILE A 222 -17.49 2.51 3.10
CA ILE A 222 -18.11 1.95 1.88
C ILE A 222 -19.63 2.13 1.87
N GLU A 223 -20.28 2.16 3.06
CA GLU A 223 -21.73 2.33 3.20
C GLU A 223 -22.20 3.80 3.04
N ASN A 224 -21.28 4.79 3.08
CA ASN A 224 -21.55 6.21 2.93
C ASN A 224 -21.22 6.74 1.53
#